data_d2864d1d66a5cae62e06913b0a98e8ba
#
_entry.id   d2864d1d66a5cae62e06913b0a98e8ba
#
_cell.length_a   1.000
_cell.length_b   1.000
_cell.length_c   1.000
_cell.angle_alpha   90.00
_cell.angle_beta   90.00
_cell.angle_gamma   90.00
#
_symmetry.space_group_name_H-M   'P 1'
#
loop_
_entity.id
_entity.type
_entity.pdbx_description
1 polymer ?
#
loop_
_entity_poly.entity_id
_entity_poly.type
_entity_poly.pdbx_seq_one_letter_code
_entity_poly.pdbx_strand_id
1 'polypeptide(L)'
;RAFEYGIRGLEVDHPGTRQALGDDARVALSGMKKDDVPMLYWTSAAWSLAISLDKTDAAMAVNLPLAENLMHRALELDPSYGDGVIHDYYISYEGGRAGAAGGSIARAREELAKSLELAKGRRAAPYLAFAESVSVGKQDRKEFTDLLDAALAVKPDAAPEYRLANVVAQRRARWLLSRIDALFVE
;
A
#
# COMPACT_ATOMS: atom_id res chain seq x y z
N ARG A 1 -0.97 18.01 0.89
CA ARG A 1 -0.86 18.67 -0.45
C ARG A 1 -0.96 17.66 -1.60
N ALA A 2 -0.23 16.53 -1.58
CA ALA A 2 -0.26 15.55 -2.68
C ALA A 2 -1.68 15.05 -2.98
N PHE A 3 -2.44 14.68 -1.94
CA PHE A 3 -3.85 14.32 -2.05
C PHE A 3 -4.69 15.41 -2.75
N GLU A 4 -4.52 16.69 -2.38
CA GLU A 4 -5.25 17.80 -3.00
C GLU A 4 -4.95 17.94 -4.50
N TYR A 5 -3.71 17.64 -4.91
CA TYR A 5 -3.35 17.57 -6.33
C TYR A 5 -4.02 16.40 -7.03
N GLY A 6 -4.08 15.24 -6.35
CA GLY A 6 -4.76 14.05 -6.88
C GLY A 6 -6.25 14.29 -7.13
N ILE A 7 -6.97 14.85 -6.15
CA ILE A 7 -8.39 15.20 -6.33
C ILE A 7 -8.59 16.21 -7.46
N ARG A 8 -7.73 17.23 -7.57
CA ARG A 8 -7.80 18.17 -8.69
C ARG A 8 -7.52 17.52 -10.04
N GLY A 9 -6.64 16.53 -10.06
CA GLY A 9 -6.40 15.74 -11.27
C GLY A 9 -7.63 14.95 -11.69
N LEU A 10 -8.28 14.27 -10.75
CA LEU A 10 -9.55 13.57 -11.01
C LEU A 10 -10.66 14.52 -11.50
N GLU A 11 -10.71 15.73 -10.96
CA GLU A 11 -11.70 16.75 -11.36
C GLU A 11 -11.53 17.25 -12.81
N VAL A 12 -10.34 17.12 -13.41
CA VAL A 12 -10.11 17.50 -14.81
C VAL A 12 -10.93 16.62 -15.75
N ASP A 13 -10.91 15.32 -15.53
CA ASP A 13 -11.58 14.35 -16.38
C ASP A 13 -12.99 13.99 -15.88
N HIS A 14 -13.25 14.20 -14.57
CA HIS A 14 -14.49 13.91 -13.89
C HIS A 14 -14.97 15.11 -13.04
N PRO A 15 -15.49 16.18 -13.66
CA PRO A 15 -15.93 17.39 -12.95
C PRO A 15 -16.98 17.09 -11.88
N GLY A 16 -16.81 17.68 -10.68
CA GLY A 16 -17.72 17.48 -9.55
C GLY A 16 -17.33 16.29 -8.65
N THR A 17 -16.25 15.57 -8.96
CA THR A 17 -15.77 14.42 -8.17
C THR A 17 -15.57 14.78 -6.70
N ARG A 18 -14.97 15.91 -6.38
CA ARG A 18 -14.71 16.34 -5.00
C ARG A 18 -16.00 16.41 -4.17
N GLN A 19 -17.03 17.03 -4.71
CA GLN A 19 -18.33 17.15 -4.03
C GLN A 19 -18.99 15.78 -3.92
N ALA A 20 -19.08 15.05 -5.02
CA ALA A 20 -19.72 13.74 -5.07
C ALA A 20 -19.06 12.72 -4.14
N LEU A 21 -17.72 12.77 -3.96
CA LEU A 21 -17.00 11.94 -3.00
C LEU A 21 -17.43 12.21 -1.55
N GLY A 22 -17.82 13.44 -1.22
CA GLY A 22 -18.35 13.79 0.09
C GLY A 22 -19.76 13.27 0.33
N ASP A 23 -20.57 13.14 -0.72
CA ASP A 23 -21.96 12.70 -0.65
C ASP A 23 -22.04 11.16 -0.71
N ASP A 24 -21.51 10.54 -1.75
CA ASP A 24 -21.43 9.08 -1.91
C ASP A 24 -20.22 8.71 -2.80
N ALA A 25 -19.16 8.22 -2.17
CA ALA A 25 -17.93 7.86 -2.84
C ALA A 25 -18.12 6.75 -3.90
N ARG A 26 -19.03 5.79 -3.68
CA ARG A 26 -19.27 4.71 -4.66
C ARG A 26 -19.91 5.25 -5.93
N VAL A 27 -20.87 6.13 -5.79
CA VAL A 27 -21.53 6.78 -6.92
C VAL A 27 -20.54 7.68 -7.66
N ALA A 28 -19.77 8.49 -6.92
CA ALA A 28 -18.76 9.38 -7.48
C ALA A 28 -17.72 8.64 -8.34
N LEU A 29 -17.30 7.45 -7.91
CA LEU A 29 -16.27 6.65 -8.56
C LEU A 29 -16.83 5.69 -9.65
N SER A 30 -18.14 5.53 -9.76
CA SER A 30 -18.76 4.55 -10.67
C SER A 30 -18.44 4.77 -12.14
N GLY A 31 -18.29 6.04 -12.56
CA GLY A 31 -17.97 6.42 -13.94
C GLY A 31 -16.50 6.29 -14.32
N MET A 32 -15.60 6.04 -13.34
CA MET A 32 -14.16 5.95 -13.59
C MET A 32 -13.78 4.64 -14.29
N LYS A 33 -12.72 4.71 -15.11
CA LYS A 33 -12.27 3.66 -16.00
C LYS A 33 -10.83 3.25 -15.69
N LYS A 34 -10.32 2.28 -16.43
CA LYS A 34 -8.94 1.78 -16.26
C LYS A 34 -7.87 2.89 -16.39
N ASP A 35 -8.09 3.86 -17.25
CA ASP A 35 -7.15 4.98 -17.45
C ASP A 35 -7.06 5.90 -16.23
N ASP A 36 -8.06 5.87 -15.34
CA ASP A 36 -8.08 6.65 -14.10
C ASP A 36 -7.29 5.96 -12.96
N VAL A 37 -6.94 4.68 -13.11
CA VAL A 37 -6.28 3.88 -12.05
C VAL A 37 -5.02 4.54 -11.49
N PRO A 38 -4.10 5.10 -12.31
CA PRO A 38 -2.93 5.79 -11.77
C PRO A 38 -3.30 6.93 -10.81
N MET A 39 -4.30 7.74 -11.18
CA MET A 39 -4.72 8.88 -10.36
C MET A 39 -5.43 8.42 -9.07
N LEU A 40 -6.30 7.42 -9.17
CA LEU A 40 -6.97 6.80 -8.02
C LEU A 40 -5.94 6.23 -7.02
N TYR A 41 -5.01 5.43 -7.52
CA TYR A 41 -3.96 4.81 -6.72
C TYR A 41 -3.10 5.84 -5.99
N TRP A 42 -2.50 6.80 -6.72
CA TRP A 42 -1.60 7.77 -6.11
C TRP A 42 -2.30 8.74 -5.17
N THR A 43 -3.56 9.10 -5.47
CA THR A 43 -4.38 9.94 -4.57
C THR A 43 -4.65 9.21 -3.25
N SER A 44 -5.09 7.96 -3.32
CA SER A 44 -5.32 7.13 -2.15
C SER A 44 -4.04 6.88 -1.35
N ALA A 45 -2.96 6.47 -2.02
CA ALA A 45 -1.68 6.17 -1.37
C ALA A 45 -1.10 7.39 -0.65
N ALA A 46 -1.15 8.57 -1.27
CA ALA A 46 -0.69 9.82 -0.66
C ALA A 46 -1.51 10.20 0.57
N TRP A 47 -2.81 9.95 0.54
CA TRP A 47 -3.68 10.23 1.68
C TRP A 47 -3.48 9.25 2.82
N SER A 48 -3.50 7.96 2.53
CA SER A 48 -3.26 6.91 3.52
C SER A 48 -1.89 7.07 4.20
N LEU A 49 -0.85 7.44 3.43
CA LEU A 49 0.46 7.73 4.00
C LEU A 49 0.41 8.94 4.95
N ALA A 50 -0.26 10.02 4.56
CA ALA A 50 -0.39 11.21 5.42
C ALA A 50 -1.10 10.88 6.74
N ILE A 51 -2.19 10.09 6.70
CA ILE A 51 -2.91 9.62 7.89
C ILE A 51 -2.00 8.73 8.76
N SER A 52 -1.18 7.87 8.15
CA SER A 52 -0.28 6.98 8.88
C SER A 52 0.84 7.71 9.63
N LEU A 53 1.26 8.87 9.14
CA LEU A 53 2.29 9.71 9.75
C LEU A 53 1.80 10.50 10.95
N ASP A 54 0.51 10.86 10.97
CA ASP A 54 -0.13 11.51 12.12
C ASP A 54 -1.49 10.89 12.41
N LYS A 55 -1.46 9.79 13.16
CA LYS A 55 -2.65 9.03 13.55
C LYS A 55 -3.51 9.79 14.58
N THR A 56 -3.02 10.88 15.15
CA THR A 56 -3.71 11.68 16.14
C THR A 56 -4.50 12.82 15.51
N ASP A 57 -4.25 13.15 14.25
CA ASP A 57 -5.04 14.14 13.51
C ASP A 57 -6.40 13.57 13.12
N ALA A 58 -7.41 13.86 13.96
CA ALA A 58 -8.78 13.43 13.74
C ALA A 58 -9.37 14.00 12.43
N ALA A 59 -8.96 15.21 12.01
CA ALA A 59 -9.44 15.81 10.77
C ALA A 59 -8.92 15.07 9.52
N MET A 60 -7.74 14.47 9.62
CA MET A 60 -7.23 13.59 8.58
C MET A 60 -7.84 12.20 8.66
N ALA A 61 -7.96 11.63 9.85
CA ALA A 61 -8.45 10.27 10.06
C ALA A 61 -9.92 10.08 9.59
N VAL A 62 -10.76 11.11 9.71
CA VAL A 62 -12.16 11.08 9.25
C VAL A 62 -12.28 10.82 7.75
N ASN A 63 -11.23 11.11 7.00
CA ASN A 63 -11.19 10.90 5.54
C ASN A 63 -10.61 9.53 5.13
N LEU A 64 -10.24 8.67 6.07
CA LEU A 64 -9.72 7.34 5.75
C LEU A 64 -10.66 6.51 4.86
N PRO A 65 -11.99 6.47 5.10
CA PRO A 65 -12.90 5.73 4.23
C PRO A 65 -12.86 6.20 2.76
N LEU A 66 -12.55 7.47 2.55
CA LEU A 66 -12.46 8.05 1.22
C LEU A 66 -11.20 7.54 0.48
N ALA A 67 -10.06 7.51 1.16
CA ALA A 67 -8.84 6.92 0.62
C ALA A 67 -9.05 5.41 0.31
N GLU A 68 -9.77 4.71 1.18
CA GLU A 68 -10.12 3.30 0.99
C GLU A 68 -10.99 3.09 -0.27
N ASN A 69 -12.01 3.90 -0.49
CA ASN A 69 -12.87 3.82 -1.66
C ASN A 69 -12.10 4.07 -2.97
N LEU A 70 -11.18 5.05 -2.98
CA LEU A 70 -10.32 5.31 -4.14
C LEU A 70 -9.44 4.10 -4.47
N MET A 71 -8.80 3.50 -3.45
CA MET A 71 -7.95 2.31 -3.64
C MET A 71 -8.76 1.10 -4.06
N HIS A 72 -9.94 0.91 -3.48
CA HIS A 72 -10.84 -0.18 -3.84
C HIS A 72 -11.26 -0.06 -5.31
N ARG A 73 -11.64 1.16 -5.75
CA ARG A 73 -11.99 1.39 -7.15
C ARG A 73 -10.82 1.13 -8.09
N ALA A 74 -9.60 1.53 -7.72
CA ALA A 74 -8.41 1.21 -8.48
C ALA A 74 -8.20 -0.31 -8.63
N LEU A 75 -8.39 -1.07 -7.53
CA LEU A 75 -8.29 -2.53 -7.55
C LEU A 75 -9.35 -3.18 -8.45
N GLU A 76 -10.61 -2.71 -8.39
CA GLU A 76 -11.69 -3.21 -9.26
C GLU A 76 -11.37 -3.00 -10.75
N LEU A 77 -10.80 -1.85 -11.10
CA LEU A 77 -10.53 -1.46 -12.48
C LEU A 77 -9.30 -2.13 -13.08
N ASP A 78 -8.24 -2.29 -12.28
CA ASP A 78 -7.01 -2.96 -12.70
C ASP A 78 -6.27 -3.60 -11.51
N PRO A 79 -6.60 -4.82 -11.14
CA PRO A 79 -5.91 -5.54 -10.07
C PRO A 79 -4.42 -5.80 -10.36
N SER A 80 -4.01 -5.72 -11.63
CA SER A 80 -2.62 -5.93 -12.04
C SER A 80 -1.79 -4.64 -12.11
N TYR A 81 -2.38 -3.49 -11.83
CA TYR A 81 -1.71 -2.19 -11.91
C TYR A 81 -0.35 -2.19 -11.23
N GLY A 82 0.68 -1.70 -11.95
CA GLY A 82 2.05 -1.59 -11.45
C GLY A 82 2.62 -2.93 -10.95
N ASP A 83 2.27 -4.05 -11.59
CA ASP A 83 2.68 -5.40 -11.20
C ASP A 83 2.34 -5.73 -9.73
N GLY A 84 1.17 -5.28 -9.28
CA GLY A 84 0.64 -5.63 -7.96
C GLY A 84 0.87 -4.59 -6.86
N VAL A 85 1.20 -3.32 -7.18
CA VAL A 85 1.39 -2.27 -6.14
C VAL A 85 0.14 -2.01 -5.30
N ILE A 86 -1.07 -2.24 -5.85
CA ILE A 86 -2.32 -2.13 -5.10
C ILE A 86 -2.38 -3.22 -4.01
N HIS A 87 -1.92 -4.43 -4.32
CA HIS A 87 -1.84 -5.51 -3.34
C HIS A 87 -0.83 -5.19 -2.23
N ASP A 88 0.28 -4.51 -2.51
CA ASP A 88 1.23 -4.04 -1.47
C ASP A 88 0.53 -3.10 -0.47
N TYR A 89 -0.32 -2.21 -0.97
CA TYR A 89 -1.14 -1.36 -0.09
C TYR A 89 -2.02 -2.22 0.83
N TYR A 90 -2.72 -3.23 0.29
CA TYR A 90 -3.60 -4.08 1.08
C TYR A 90 -2.85 -5.00 2.05
N ILE A 91 -1.62 -5.43 1.76
CA ILE A 91 -0.76 -6.10 2.75
C ILE A 91 -0.62 -5.23 4.01
N SER A 92 -0.25 -3.97 3.83
CA SER A 92 -0.05 -3.04 4.95
C SER A 92 -1.37 -2.66 5.62
N TYR A 93 -2.43 -2.49 4.86
CA TYR A 93 -3.76 -2.13 5.34
C TYR A 93 -4.38 -3.22 6.20
N GLU A 94 -4.30 -4.47 5.76
CA GLU A 94 -4.85 -5.62 6.48
C GLU A 94 -3.96 -6.05 7.66
N GLY A 95 -2.64 -6.04 7.46
CA GLY A 95 -1.68 -6.47 8.47
C GLY A 95 -1.41 -5.45 9.57
N GLY A 96 -1.47 -4.16 9.24
CA GLY A 96 -1.14 -3.07 10.18
C GLY A 96 -2.29 -2.64 11.09
N ARG A 97 -3.52 -3.15 10.88
CA ARG A 97 -4.69 -2.86 11.72
C ARG A 97 -4.97 -4.00 12.69
N ALA A 98 -5.40 -3.65 13.91
CA ALA A 98 -5.89 -4.65 14.84
C ALA A 98 -7.15 -5.36 14.29
N GLY A 99 -7.33 -6.63 14.62
CA GLY A 99 -8.50 -7.39 14.18
C GLY A 99 -9.84 -6.74 14.56
N ALA A 100 -9.93 -6.11 15.74
CA ALA A 100 -11.10 -5.34 16.15
C ALA A 100 -11.38 -4.11 15.26
N ALA A 101 -10.37 -3.60 14.54
CA ALA A 101 -10.49 -2.53 13.56
C ALA A 101 -10.62 -3.07 12.11
N GLY A 102 -10.95 -4.35 11.95
CA GLY A 102 -11.16 -5.01 10.65
C GLY A 102 -9.91 -5.52 9.96
N GLY A 103 -8.73 -5.44 10.56
CA GLY A 103 -7.50 -6.01 10.02
C GLY A 103 -7.51 -7.54 10.01
N SER A 104 -6.80 -8.16 9.07
CA SER A 104 -6.72 -9.60 8.94
C SER A 104 -5.38 -10.07 8.40
N ILE A 105 -4.64 -10.79 9.23
CA ILE A 105 -3.38 -11.42 8.82
C ILE A 105 -3.61 -12.41 7.65
N ALA A 106 -4.73 -13.14 7.65
CA ALA A 106 -5.05 -14.05 6.57
C ALA A 106 -5.20 -13.32 5.23
N ARG A 107 -5.98 -12.22 5.20
CA ARG A 107 -6.10 -11.37 4.00
C ARG A 107 -4.78 -10.74 3.60
N ALA A 108 -3.99 -10.23 4.57
CA ALA A 108 -2.66 -9.70 4.26
C ALA A 108 -1.78 -10.74 3.56
N ARG A 109 -1.86 -12.01 3.96
CA ARG A 109 -1.11 -13.12 3.34
C ARG A 109 -1.61 -13.44 1.94
N GLU A 110 -2.92 -13.40 1.71
CA GLU A 110 -3.50 -13.55 0.36
C GLU A 110 -3.03 -12.41 -0.57
N GLU A 111 -3.02 -11.18 -0.07
CA GLU A 111 -2.55 -10.02 -0.83
C GLU A 111 -1.03 -10.10 -1.12
N LEU A 112 -0.23 -10.61 -0.18
CA LEU A 112 1.19 -10.91 -0.42
C LEU A 112 1.35 -11.92 -1.56
N ALA A 113 0.60 -13.02 -1.55
CA ALA A 113 0.68 -14.03 -2.59
C ALA A 113 0.35 -13.46 -3.98
N LYS A 114 -0.73 -12.67 -4.10
CA LYS A 114 -1.12 -11.98 -5.34
C LYS A 114 -0.04 -11.01 -5.81
N SER A 115 0.50 -10.18 -4.91
CA SER A 115 1.55 -9.23 -5.25
C SER A 115 2.80 -9.93 -5.75
N LEU A 116 3.23 -11.02 -5.10
CA LEU A 116 4.40 -11.79 -5.53
C LEU A 116 4.20 -12.46 -6.88
N GLU A 117 3.01 -12.99 -7.15
CA GLU A 117 2.65 -13.57 -8.45
C GLU A 117 2.75 -12.52 -9.58
N LEU A 118 2.19 -11.35 -9.37
CA LEU A 118 2.23 -10.25 -10.34
C LEU A 118 3.63 -9.66 -10.50
N ALA A 119 4.36 -9.50 -9.40
CA ALA A 119 5.71 -8.95 -9.40
C ALA A 119 6.75 -9.84 -10.09
N LYS A 120 6.56 -11.17 -10.13
CA LYS A 120 7.46 -12.15 -10.77
C LYS A 120 8.93 -11.96 -10.38
N GLY A 121 9.18 -11.69 -9.10
CA GLY A 121 10.53 -11.46 -8.55
C GLY A 121 11.16 -10.10 -8.89
N ARG A 122 10.44 -9.19 -9.53
CA ARG A 122 10.96 -7.87 -9.94
C ARG A 122 10.86 -6.80 -8.86
N ARG A 123 10.07 -7.00 -7.79
CA ARG A 123 9.76 -6.00 -6.78
C ARG A 123 10.09 -6.50 -5.37
N ALA A 124 10.83 -5.68 -4.63
CA ALA A 124 11.19 -5.95 -3.22
C ALA A 124 10.10 -5.49 -2.22
N ALA A 125 9.25 -4.55 -2.62
CA ALA A 125 8.27 -3.91 -1.76
C ALA A 125 7.29 -4.87 -1.05
N PRO A 126 6.70 -5.90 -1.71
CA PRO A 126 5.74 -6.78 -1.05
C PRO A 126 6.32 -7.54 0.14
N TYR A 127 7.57 -8.00 0.05
CA TYR A 127 8.25 -8.66 1.17
C TYR A 127 8.42 -7.72 2.36
N LEU A 128 8.86 -6.48 2.09
CA LEU A 128 9.04 -5.46 3.10
C LEU A 128 7.71 -5.09 3.78
N ALA A 129 6.66 -4.89 2.99
CA ALA A 129 5.33 -4.54 3.48
C ALA A 129 4.80 -5.58 4.47
N PHE A 130 4.93 -6.86 4.15
CA PHE A 130 4.47 -7.94 5.03
C PHE A 130 5.35 -8.07 6.28
N ALA A 131 6.66 -8.00 6.13
CA ALA A 131 7.59 -8.05 7.26
C ALA A 131 7.27 -6.98 8.31
N GLU A 132 7.08 -5.72 7.87
CA GLU A 132 6.82 -4.60 8.78
C GLU A 132 5.40 -4.62 9.37
N SER A 133 4.38 -4.96 8.56
CA SER A 133 2.98 -4.85 9.00
C SER A 133 2.44 -6.09 9.72
N VAL A 134 3.03 -7.27 9.49
CA VAL A 134 2.54 -8.54 10.03
C VAL A 134 3.56 -9.21 10.94
N SER A 135 4.77 -9.49 10.44
CA SER A 135 5.72 -10.36 11.14
C SER A 135 6.21 -9.73 12.45
N VAL A 136 6.40 -8.40 12.50
CA VAL A 136 6.74 -7.68 13.74
C VAL A 136 5.61 -7.80 14.77
N GLY A 137 4.37 -7.54 14.37
CA GLY A 137 3.21 -7.64 15.27
C GLY A 137 2.97 -9.05 15.81
N LYS A 138 3.30 -10.07 15.02
CA LYS A 138 3.25 -11.49 15.41
C LYS A 138 4.44 -11.94 16.25
N GLN A 139 5.48 -11.13 16.38
CA GLN A 139 6.77 -11.53 16.96
C GLN A 139 7.39 -12.75 16.26
N ASP A 140 7.15 -12.90 14.95
CA ASP A 140 7.72 -13.97 14.13
C ASP A 140 9.05 -13.51 13.51
N ARG A 141 10.11 -13.58 14.32
CA ARG A 141 11.47 -13.16 13.94
C ARG A 141 11.98 -13.91 12.71
N LYS A 142 11.64 -15.22 12.60
CA LYS A 142 12.08 -16.02 11.46
C LYS A 142 11.42 -15.57 10.18
N GLU A 143 10.09 -15.44 10.15
CA GLU A 143 9.35 -14.97 8.98
C GLU A 143 9.82 -13.57 8.55
N PHE A 144 10.04 -12.68 9.52
CA PHE A 144 10.58 -11.34 9.27
C PHE A 144 11.94 -11.38 8.56
N THR A 145 12.88 -12.19 9.06
CA THR A 145 14.22 -12.31 8.47
C THR A 145 14.15 -12.91 7.06
N ASP A 146 13.41 -14.01 6.89
CA ASP A 146 13.26 -14.67 5.59
C ASP A 146 12.70 -13.72 4.51
N LEU A 147 11.69 -12.90 4.89
CA LEU A 147 11.10 -11.90 3.99
C LEU A 147 12.08 -10.78 3.63
N LEU A 148 12.84 -10.26 4.58
CA LEU A 148 13.81 -9.21 4.31
C LEU A 148 14.98 -9.73 3.46
N ASP A 149 15.41 -10.96 3.66
CA ASP A 149 16.42 -11.61 2.82
C ASP A 149 15.90 -11.81 1.39
N ALA A 150 14.63 -12.20 1.23
CA ALA A 150 13.98 -12.26 -0.08
C ALA A 150 13.91 -10.88 -0.77
N ALA A 151 13.60 -9.81 -0.02
CA ALA A 151 13.64 -8.45 -0.55
C ALA A 151 15.04 -8.04 -1.02
N LEU A 152 16.09 -8.43 -0.27
CA LEU A 152 17.48 -8.15 -0.61
C LEU A 152 17.98 -8.95 -1.82
N ALA A 153 17.40 -10.13 -2.08
CA ALA A 153 17.75 -10.98 -3.23
C ALA A 153 17.20 -10.44 -4.56
N VAL A 154 16.21 -9.55 -4.54
CA VAL A 154 15.71 -8.89 -5.76
C VAL A 154 16.83 -8.11 -6.43
N LYS A 155 17.02 -8.28 -7.75
CA LYS A 155 18.04 -7.58 -8.51
C LYS A 155 17.47 -6.25 -9.04
N PRO A 156 17.88 -5.08 -8.50
CA PRO A 156 17.28 -3.80 -8.89
C PRO A 156 17.44 -3.45 -10.37
N ASP A 157 18.55 -3.87 -10.97
CA ASP A 157 18.87 -3.56 -12.37
C ASP A 157 18.19 -4.50 -13.38
N ALA A 158 17.54 -5.58 -12.91
CA ALA A 158 16.81 -6.49 -13.78
C ALA A 158 15.45 -5.91 -14.26
N ALA A 159 14.95 -4.89 -13.57
CA ALA A 159 13.71 -4.18 -13.90
C ALA A 159 13.92 -2.68 -13.68
N PRO A 160 14.40 -1.94 -14.70
CA PRO A 160 14.76 -0.53 -14.58
C PRO A 160 13.63 0.36 -14.06
N GLU A 161 12.39 0.05 -14.42
CA GLU A 161 11.17 0.74 -13.99
C GLU A 161 10.96 0.67 -12.46
N TYR A 162 11.44 -0.39 -11.80
CA TYR A 162 11.35 -0.57 -10.34
C TYR A 162 12.68 -0.32 -9.62
N ARG A 163 13.74 0.04 -10.34
CA ARG A 163 15.08 0.16 -9.78
C ARG A 163 15.13 1.07 -8.54
N LEU A 164 14.57 2.27 -8.64
CA LEU A 164 14.56 3.21 -7.51
C LEU A 164 13.79 2.64 -6.31
N ALA A 165 12.58 2.12 -6.55
CA ALA A 165 11.75 1.53 -5.50
C ALA A 165 12.44 0.33 -4.82
N ASN A 166 13.08 -0.55 -5.61
CA ASN A 166 13.82 -1.68 -5.07
C ASN A 166 15.04 -1.25 -4.24
N VAL A 167 15.80 -0.25 -4.69
CA VAL A 167 16.94 0.27 -3.92
C VAL A 167 16.48 0.87 -2.58
N VAL A 168 15.37 1.63 -2.59
CA VAL A 168 14.79 2.20 -1.36
C VAL A 168 14.30 1.09 -0.42
N ALA A 169 13.55 0.11 -0.93
CA ALA A 169 13.08 -1.03 -0.14
C ALA A 169 14.24 -1.84 0.46
N GLN A 170 15.29 -2.11 -0.31
CA GLN A 170 16.47 -2.82 0.18
C GLN A 170 17.27 -2.02 1.22
N ARG A 171 17.34 -0.70 1.10
CA ARG A 171 17.92 0.14 2.16
C ARG A 171 17.11 0.01 3.45
N ARG A 172 15.80 0.04 3.35
CA ARG A 172 14.91 -0.14 4.50
C ARG A 172 15.06 -1.53 5.11
N ALA A 173 15.12 -2.58 4.28
CA ALA A 173 15.32 -3.95 4.74
C ALA A 173 16.64 -4.11 5.54
N ARG A 174 17.77 -3.57 5.04
CA ARG A 174 19.05 -3.59 5.77
C ARG A 174 18.96 -2.85 7.10
N TRP A 175 18.32 -1.70 7.13
CA TRP A 175 18.11 -0.93 8.35
C TRP A 175 17.27 -1.69 9.37
N LEU A 176 16.21 -2.37 8.94
CA LEU A 176 15.35 -3.20 9.81
C LEU A 176 16.13 -4.39 10.38
N LEU A 177 16.90 -5.10 9.55
CA LEU A 177 17.75 -6.21 10.01
C LEU A 177 18.79 -5.74 11.04
N SER A 178 19.36 -4.55 10.87
CA SER A 178 20.32 -3.99 11.85
C SER A 178 19.67 -3.63 13.19
N ARG A 179 18.34 -3.64 13.28
CA ARG A 179 17.57 -3.32 14.49
C ARG A 179 16.68 -4.48 14.97
N ILE A 180 16.94 -5.67 14.48
CA ILE A 180 16.07 -6.82 14.73
C ILE A 180 15.88 -7.08 16.24
N ASP A 181 16.91 -6.95 17.05
CA ASP A 181 16.85 -7.17 18.50
C ASP A 181 16.03 -6.11 19.25
N ALA A 182 15.81 -4.94 18.63
CA ALA A 182 14.90 -3.92 19.16
C ALA A 182 13.44 -4.12 18.75
N LEU A 183 13.17 -4.97 17.76
CA LEU A 183 11.84 -5.22 17.22
C LEU A 183 11.20 -6.49 17.79
N PHE A 184 12.00 -7.44 18.25
CA PHE A 184 11.54 -8.73 18.75
C PHE A 184 11.98 -8.93 20.20
N VAL A 185 11.01 -9.37 21.04
CA VAL A 185 11.28 -9.73 22.44
C VAL A 185 11.84 -11.14 22.47
N GLU A 186 12.86 -11.38 23.30
CA GLU A 186 13.38 -12.72 23.55
C GLU A 186 12.42 -13.58 24.36
#